data_24237fbaef69fb23e7f7f88c178ca778
#
_entry.id   24237fbaef69fb23e7f7f88c178ca778
#
_cell.length_a   1.000
_cell.length_b   1.000
_cell.length_c   1.000
_cell.angle_alpha   90.00
_cell.angle_beta   90.00
_cell.angle_gamma   90.00
#
_symmetry.space_group_name_H-M   'P 1'
#
loop_
_entity.id
_entity.type
_entity.pdbx_description
1 polymer ?
#
loop_
_entity_poly.entity_id
_entity_poly.type
_entity_poly.pdbx_seq_one_letter_code
_entity_poly.pdbx_strand_id
1 'polypeptide(L)'
;MRHTILTIIAFIGLASCQSKQKTIELMSTIDSTLQVKATSILENKLSELNALSGQAIVMEVQTGHIKAMVGLERKDSADYQSCENFSQAYESALMHPISILAALETGKVKLADTVDVGDGIYICKGDTIKDHNWHRGGYSEISIKQGLASSSNIAVYKTMEKAFGDDAQAYFSLLNNMSYGKPDSIAGIANLKPAYFVTPKNSGWSDTAFAWFCIGYNQTITPIQMLTFYNAIANSGKMVQPQLYKDSTTVINPQIASQANIDSLKQALEYVVTDGLGQPAKSDKIQIAGETGTVQLEDGSYIVEFCGYFPANAPQYSIIVSIHKDGLPASGGLMAGDVFKQITEYIFTYNKYFNSK
;
A
#
# COMPACT_ATOMS: atom_id res chain seq x y z
N MET A 1 -11.63 9.94 34.19
CA MET A 1 -10.54 10.25 33.25
C MET A 1 -11.05 11.28 32.26
N ARG A 2 -10.42 12.45 32.20
CA ARG A 2 -10.91 13.61 31.45
C ARG A 2 -10.58 13.46 29.96
N HIS A 3 -11.59 13.52 29.12
CA HIS A 3 -11.42 13.57 27.66
C HIS A 3 -10.82 14.94 27.28
N THR A 4 -9.61 14.93 26.75
CA THR A 4 -8.98 16.13 26.21
C THR A 4 -9.44 16.28 24.75
N ILE A 5 -10.39 17.20 24.52
CA ILE A 5 -10.82 17.63 23.20
C ILE A 5 -9.75 18.62 22.71
N LEU A 6 -9.04 18.28 21.65
CA LEU A 6 -8.08 19.16 21.01
C LEU A 6 -8.83 20.17 20.14
N THR A 7 -9.03 21.40 20.65
CA THR A 7 -9.64 22.50 19.91
C THR A 7 -8.53 23.26 19.18
N ILE A 8 -8.45 23.14 17.85
CA ILE A 8 -7.56 23.98 17.03
C ILE A 8 -8.31 25.25 16.68
N ILE A 9 -7.91 26.37 17.31
CA ILE A 9 -8.41 27.72 16.98
C ILE A 9 -7.45 28.33 15.95
N ALA A 10 -7.90 28.45 14.70
CA ALA A 10 -7.20 29.25 13.69
C ALA A 10 -7.63 30.71 13.81
N PHE A 11 -6.70 31.61 14.20
CA PHE A 11 -6.90 33.07 14.18
C PHE A 11 -6.58 33.61 12.78
N ILE A 12 -7.58 34.14 12.10
CA ILE A 12 -7.40 35.05 10.96
C ILE A 12 -7.90 36.42 11.38
N GLY A 13 -7.00 37.42 11.30
CA GLY A 13 -7.22 38.76 11.77
C GLY A 13 -8.07 39.64 10.85
N LEU A 14 -8.99 40.33 11.48
CA LEU A 14 -9.55 41.68 11.29
C LEU A 14 -9.81 42.23 9.88
N ALA A 15 -11.08 42.23 9.51
CA ALA A 15 -11.78 43.43 9.01
C ALA A 15 -13.28 43.30 9.32
N SER A 16 -13.83 44.38 9.92
CA SER A 16 -15.15 44.49 10.50
C SER A 16 -16.28 44.21 9.49
N CYS A 17 -16.98 43.13 9.69
CA CYS A 17 -18.38 42.98 9.35
C CYS A 17 -18.95 41.85 10.22
N GLN A 18 -19.97 42.12 11.02
CA GLN A 18 -20.61 41.14 11.90
C GLN A 18 -21.35 40.09 11.07
N SER A 19 -20.61 39.06 10.60
CA SER A 19 -21.20 37.81 10.19
C SER A 19 -20.94 36.79 11.30
N LYS A 20 -21.99 36.19 11.82
CA LYS A 20 -21.90 35.05 12.74
C LYS A 20 -21.04 33.99 12.10
N GLN A 21 -19.77 33.91 12.50
CA GLN A 21 -18.87 32.88 12.10
C GLN A 21 -19.36 31.56 12.72
N LYS A 22 -20.00 30.72 11.89
CA LYS A 22 -20.42 29.39 12.26
C LYS A 22 -19.13 28.57 12.39
N THR A 23 -18.69 28.32 13.62
CA THR A 23 -17.58 27.38 13.86
C THR A 23 -18.02 26.02 13.34
N ILE A 24 -17.46 25.58 12.23
CA ILE A 24 -17.69 24.21 11.72
C ILE A 24 -16.83 23.31 12.60
N GLU A 25 -17.47 22.57 13.49
CA GLU A 25 -16.83 21.53 14.27
C GLU A 25 -16.55 20.34 13.30
N LEU A 26 -15.31 20.19 12.89
CA LEU A 26 -14.90 19.09 12.01
C LEU A 26 -14.95 17.77 12.82
N MET A 27 -15.90 16.92 12.48
CA MET A 27 -16.01 15.59 13.10
C MET A 27 -14.93 14.65 12.56
N SER A 28 -14.16 14.02 13.45
CA SER A 28 -13.18 13.02 13.05
C SER A 28 -13.84 11.80 12.40
N THR A 29 -13.14 11.19 11.42
CA THR A 29 -13.56 9.93 10.78
C THR A 29 -13.06 8.71 11.55
N ILE A 30 -12.09 8.89 12.47
CA ILE A 30 -11.50 7.82 13.26
C ILE A 30 -12.57 7.15 14.14
N ASP A 31 -12.63 5.82 14.07
CA ASP A 31 -13.37 4.98 15.01
C ASP A 31 -12.46 4.67 16.21
N SER A 32 -12.78 5.23 17.36
CA SER A 32 -11.93 5.10 18.56
C SER A 32 -11.75 3.65 19.02
N THR A 33 -12.77 2.81 18.84
CA THR A 33 -12.71 1.39 19.23
C THR A 33 -11.80 0.62 18.30
N LEU A 34 -11.92 0.87 17.00
CA LEU A 34 -11.04 0.28 15.99
C LEU A 34 -9.60 0.78 16.15
N GLN A 35 -9.42 2.09 16.41
CA GLN A 35 -8.09 2.68 16.66
C GLN A 35 -7.35 1.96 17.80
N VAL A 36 -8.02 1.78 18.96
CA VAL A 36 -7.44 1.08 20.11
C VAL A 36 -7.11 -0.36 19.76
N LYS A 37 -8.02 -1.06 19.07
CA LYS A 37 -7.81 -2.46 18.70
C LYS A 37 -6.69 -2.65 17.68
N ALA A 38 -6.65 -1.81 16.65
CA ALA A 38 -5.58 -1.84 15.64
C ALA A 38 -4.21 -1.55 16.28
N THR A 39 -4.15 -0.58 17.21
CA THR A 39 -2.93 -0.28 17.98
C THR A 39 -2.45 -1.52 18.74
N SER A 40 -3.33 -2.17 19.51
CA SER A 40 -2.96 -3.37 20.27
C SER A 40 -2.52 -4.55 19.39
N ILE A 41 -3.18 -4.77 18.23
CA ILE A 41 -2.79 -5.83 17.29
C ILE A 41 -1.39 -5.56 16.74
N LEU A 42 -1.14 -4.32 16.28
CA LEU A 42 0.16 -3.93 15.74
C LEU A 42 1.26 -4.05 16.81
N GLU A 43 1.07 -3.46 17.97
CA GLU A 43 2.03 -3.47 19.08
C GLU A 43 2.43 -4.89 19.49
N ASN A 44 1.47 -5.81 19.59
CA ASN A 44 1.75 -7.22 19.90
C ASN A 44 2.65 -7.85 18.82
N LYS A 45 2.39 -7.60 17.54
CA LYS A 45 3.21 -8.12 16.44
C LYS A 45 4.60 -7.49 16.44
N LEU A 46 4.71 -6.18 16.65
CA LEU A 46 6.02 -5.51 16.75
C LEU A 46 6.86 -6.08 17.90
N SER A 47 6.23 -6.35 19.04
CA SER A 47 6.89 -6.97 20.20
C SER A 47 7.33 -8.41 19.89
N GLU A 48 6.47 -9.22 19.26
CA GLU A 48 6.80 -10.59 18.81
C GLU A 48 8.02 -10.62 17.90
N LEU A 49 8.11 -9.65 16.98
CA LEU A 49 9.17 -9.57 15.98
C LEU A 49 10.42 -8.83 16.47
N ASN A 50 10.37 -8.24 17.66
CA ASN A 50 11.38 -7.29 18.14
C ASN A 50 11.65 -6.17 17.10
N ALA A 51 10.58 -5.69 16.46
CA ALA A 51 10.65 -4.72 15.37
C ALA A 51 11.02 -3.32 15.85
N LEU A 52 11.55 -2.47 14.97
CA LEU A 52 11.93 -1.08 15.26
C LEU A 52 10.70 -0.18 15.30
N SER A 53 9.81 -0.34 14.32
CA SER A 53 8.60 0.45 14.20
C SER A 53 7.56 -0.25 13.32
N GLY A 54 6.35 0.28 13.30
CA GLY A 54 5.32 -0.19 12.40
C GLY A 54 4.16 0.77 12.30
N GLN A 55 3.30 0.53 11.31
CA GLN A 55 2.13 1.33 11.05
C GLN A 55 1.00 0.49 10.45
N ALA A 56 -0.23 0.90 10.74
CA ALA A 56 -1.44 0.33 10.17
C ALA A 56 -2.45 1.43 9.90
N ILE A 57 -2.98 1.50 8.66
CA ILE A 57 -3.98 2.47 8.26
C ILE A 57 -5.18 1.71 7.69
N VAL A 58 -6.37 2.02 8.19
CA VAL A 58 -7.65 1.47 7.73
C VAL A 58 -8.44 2.58 7.06
N MET A 59 -8.85 2.40 5.81
CA MET A 59 -9.58 3.37 5.02
C MET A 59 -10.86 2.75 4.45
N GLU A 60 -11.96 3.50 4.50
CA GLU A 60 -13.23 3.14 3.90
C GLU A 60 -13.17 3.36 2.37
N VAL A 61 -13.53 2.34 1.60
CA VAL A 61 -13.28 2.33 0.14
C VAL A 61 -14.01 3.45 -0.59
N GLN A 62 -15.28 3.67 -0.30
CA GLN A 62 -16.13 4.59 -1.08
C GLN A 62 -15.89 6.07 -0.75
N THR A 63 -15.55 6.38 0.49
CA THR A 63 -15.49 7.75 1.00
C THR A 63 -14.06 8.27 1.16
N GLY A 64 -13.07 7.37 1.33
CA GLY A 64 -11.72 7.74 1.72
C GLY A 64 -11.58 8.06 3.22
N HIS A 65 -12.62 7.85 4.04
CA HIS A 65 -12.56 8.08 5.46
C HIS A 65 -11.54 7.16 6.14
N ILE A 66 -10.58 7.73 6.84
CA ILE A 66 -9.62 6.97 7.65
C ILE A 66 -10.32 6.56 8.95
N LYS A 67 -10.47 5.26 9.15
CA LYS A 67 -11.15 4.67 10.31
C LYS A 67 -10.20 4.34 11.46
N ALA A 68 -8.94 4.05 11.13
CA ALA A 68 -7.85 3.92 12.08
C ALA A 68 -6.54 4.33 11.40
N MET A 69 -5.65 4.99 12.14
CA MET A 69 -4.32 5.36 11.71
C MET A 69 -3.36 5.22 12.87
N VAL A 70 -2.56 4.16 12.83
CA VAL A 70 -1.63 3.77 13.89
C VAL A 70 -0.22 3.92 13.38
N GLY A 71 0.63 4.62 14.12
CA GLY A 71 2.07 4.63 13.96
C GLY A 71 2.72 4.36 15.32
N LEU A 72 3.63 3.40 15.37
CA LEU A 72 4.36 3.00 16.57
C LEU A 72 5.85 2.93 16.28
N GLU A 73 6.68 3.42 17.19
CA GLU A 73 8.12 3.27 17.16
C GLU A 73 8.66 2.94 18.55
N ARG A 74 9.81 2.31 18.57
CA ARG A 74 10.56 2.04 19.80
C ARG A 74 11.94 2.67 19.71
N LYS A 75 12.27 3.48 20.72
CA LYS A 75 13.61 4.04 20.92
C LYS A 75 14.27 3.33 22.08
N ASP A 76 15.45 2.82 21.86
CA ASP A 76 16.26 2.13 22.89
C ASP A 76 15.53 0.91 23.46
N SER A 77 15.36 -0.04 23.65
CA SER A 77 14.69 -1.17 24.33
C SER A 77 13.44 -0.81 25.17
N ALA A 78 12.91 0.40 25.02
CA ALA A 78 11.70 0.85 25.73
C ALA A 78 10.41 0.30 25.08
N ASP A 79 9.29 0.60 25.68
CA ASP A 79 7.96 0.28 25.15
C ASP A 79 7.68 1.08 23.85
N TYR A 80 6.82 0.55 22.99
CA TYR A 80 6.40 1.25 21.78
C TYR A 80 5.62 2.51 22.12
N GLN A 81 5.94 3.60 21.41
CA GLN A 81 5.29 4.89 21.55
C GLN A 81 4.63 5.28 20.24
N SER A 82 3.51 6.01 20.35
CA SER A 82 2.84 6.58 19.16
C SER A 82 3.73 7.58 18.44
N CYS A 83 3.79 7.48 17.12
CA CYS A 83 4.52 8.37 16.24
C CYS A 83 3.77 8.60 14.93
N GLU A 84 4.26 9.55 14.10
CA GLU A 84 3.69 9.88 12.78
C GLU A 84 4.51 9.26 11.63
N ASN A 85 5.05 8.05 11.81
CA ASN A 85 5.85 7.37 10.79
C ASN A 85 5.06 7.07 9.51
N PHE A 86 3.74 7.06 9.54
CA PHE A 86 2.86 6.95 8.38
C PHE A 86 2.98 8.13 7.39
N SER A 87 3.60 9.25 7.78
CA SER A 87 3.91 10.39 6.92
C SER A 87 5.28 10.30 6.25
N GLN A 88 6.12 9.30 6.62
CA GLN A 88 7.43 9.09 6.04
C GLN A 88 7.33 8.26 4.76
N ALA A 89 8.21 8.54 3.81
CA ALA A 89 8.25 7.86 2.51
C ALA A 89 9.48 6.95 2.43
N TYR A 90 9.29 5.75 1.87
CA TYR A 90 10.33 4.75 1.66
C TYR A 90 10.04 3.92 0.40
N GLU A 91 10.99 3.12 -0.02
CA GLU A 91 10.84 2.17 -1.12
C GLU A 91 9.84 1.07 -0.75
N SER A 92 9.07 0.57 -1.71
CA SER A 92 8.00 -0.39 -1.43
C SER A 92 7.80 -1.39 -2.58
N ALA A 93 7.95 -2.68 -2.28
CA ALA A 93 7.68 -3.77 -3.20
C ALA A 93 6.17 -3.96 -3.49
N LEU A 94 5.28 -3.24 -2.80
CA LEU A 94 3.86 -3.13 -3.15
C LEU A 94 3.63 -2.47 -4.53
N MET A 95 4.72 -2.09 -5.21
CA MET A 95 4.71 -1.58 -6.58
C MET A 95 4.33 -2.64 -7.63
N HIS A 96 4.52 -3.93 -7.37
CA HIS A 96 4.29 -5.01 -8.35
C HIS A 96 2.92 -4.96 -9.03
N PRO A 97 1.78 -4.90 -8.30
CA PRO A 97 0.45 -4.81 -8.94
C PRO A 97 0.27 -3.55 -9.77
N ILE A 98 0.91 -2.45 -9.38
CA ILE A 98 0.81 -1.17 -10.08
C ILE A 98 1.55 -1.25 -11.42
N SER A 99 2.74 -1.84 -11.43
CA SER A 99 3.50 -2.12 -12.65
C SER A 99 2.73 -3.06 -13.59
N ILE A 100 2.15 -4.14 -13.05
CA ILE A 100 1.35 -5.07 -13.85
C ILE A 100 0.09 -4.36 -14.40
N LEU A 101 -0.60 -3.53 -13.61
CA LEU A 101 -1.74 -2.76 -14.11
C LEU A 101 -1.35 -1.85 -15.29
N ALA A 102 -0.22 -1.16 -15.15
CA ALA A 102 0.31 -0.32 -16.23
C ALA A 102 0.66 -1.14 -17.47
N ALA A 103 1.24 -2.32 -17.31
CA ALA A 103 1.53 -3.22 -18.42
C ALA A 103 0.26 -3.71 -19.13
N LEU A 104 -0.79 -4.05 -18.38
CA LEU A 104 -2.10 -4.47 -18.91
C LEU A 104 -2.74 -3.35 -19.73
N GLU A 105 -2.63 -2.08 -19.30
CA GLU A 105 -3.19 -0.91 -20.01
C GLU A 105 -2.54 -0.69 -21.40
N THR A 106 -1.34 -1.24 -21.67
CA THR A 106 -0.76 -1.21 -23.01
C THR A 106 -1.47 -2.14 -23.99
N GLY A 107 -2.24 -3.09 -23.52
CA GLY A 107 -2.87 -4.14 -24.33
C GLY A 107 -1.88 -5.19 -24.92
N LYS A 108 -0.57 -5.07 -24.62
CA LYS A 108 0.47 -5.97 -25.14
C LYS A 108 0.65 -7.25 -24.33
N VAL A 109 0.12 -7.28 -23.10
CA VAL A 109 0.24 -8.41 -22.17
C VAL A 109 -1.10 -8.72 -21.52
N LYS A 110 -1.26 -9.97 -21.07
CA LYS A 110 -2.40 -10.47 -20.31
C LYS A 110 -1.90 -11.26 -19.10
N LEU A 111 -2.66 -11.32 -18.02
CA LEU A 111 -2.29 -12.07 -16.80
C LEU A 111 -2.04 -13.56 -17.06
N ALA A 112 -2.61 -14.13 -18.11
CA ALA A 112 -2.42 -15.52 -18.50
C ALA A 112 -1.15 -15.76 -19.35
N ASP A 113 -0.51 -14.70 -19.85
CA ASP A 113 0.74 -14.83 -20.61
C ASP A 113 1.83 -15.43 -19.71
N THR A 114 2.65 -16.30 -20.30
CA THR A 114 3.77 -16.93 -19.60
C THR A 114 5.04 -16.07 -19.68
N VAL A 115 5.83 -16.16 -18.63
CA VAL A 115 7.13 -15.51 -18.47
C VAL A 115 8.12 -16.55 -17.96
N ASP A 116 9.22 -16.74 -18.67
CA ASP A 116 10.35 -17.55 -18.19
C ASP A 116 11.17 -16.73 -17.18
N VAL A 117 11.14 -17.12 -15.92
CA VAL A 117 11.92 -16.53 -14.81
C VAL A 117 13.13 -17.38 -14.44
N GLY A 118 13.33 -18.52 -15.14
CA GLY A 118 14.49 -19.40 -15.00
C GLY A 118 14.68 -19.90 -13.57
N ASP A 119 15.93 -19.92 -13.16
CA ASP A 119 16.37 -20.34 -11.82
C ASP A 119 16.23 -19.23 -10.76
N GLY A 120 15.57 -18.14 -11.09
CA GLY A 120 15.35 -17.01 -10.16
C GLY A 120 16.49 -16.00 -10.15
N ILE A 121 17.37 -16.02 -11.15
CA ILE A 121 18.44 -15.05 -11.37
C ILE A 121 18.33 -14.50 -12.79
N TYR A 122 18.32 -13.18 -12.94
CA TYR A 122 18.28 -12.52 -14.24
C TYR A 122 19.28 -11.36 -14.29
N ILE A 123 20.11 -11.36 -15.35
CA ILE A 123 21.07 -10.27 -15.57
C ILE A 123 20.43 -9.23 -16.48
N CYS A 124 20.19 -8.04 -15.93
CA CYS A 124 19.61 -6.90 -16.62
C CYS A 124 20.68 -5.82 -16.79
N LYS A 125 21.17 -5.61 -18.01
CA LYS A 125 22.13 -4.53 -18.34
C LYS A 125 23.33 -4.44 -17.37
N GLY A 126 23.77 -5.59 -16.85
CA GLY A 126 24.91 -5.69 -15.91
C GLY A 126 24.51 -5.80 -14.44
N ASP A 127 23.31 -5.44 -14.05
CA ASP A 127 22.76 -5.68 -12.70
C ASP A 127 22.07 -7.04 -12.60
N THR A 128 21.95 -7.54 -11.38
CA THR A 128 21.33 -8.83 -11.10
C THR A 128 20.02 -8.67 -10.35
N ILE A 129 18.91 -8.99 -11.04
CA ILE A 129 17.60 -9.13 -10.42
C ILE A 129 17.45 -10.55 -9.91
N LYS A 130 16.99 -10.72 -8.67
CA LYS A 130 16.76 -12.02 -8.06
C LYS A 130 15.33 -12.15 -7.55
N ASP A 131 14.78 -13.35 -7.73
CA ASP A 131 13.58 -13.79 -7.03
C ASP A 131 13.94 -14.32 -5.64
N HIS A 132 13.03 -14.24 -4.68
CA HIS A 132 13.30 -14.65 -3.30
C HIS A 132 13.66 -16.13 -3.16
N ASN A 133 13.32 -16.98 -4.14
CA ASN A 133 13.58 -18.42 -4.16
C ASN A 133 14.75 -18.85 -5.06
N TRP A 134 15.59 -17.91 -5.53
CA TRP A 134 16.73 -18.19 -6.41
C TRP A 134 17.63 -19.32 -5.88
N HIS A 135 17.82 -19.39 -4.56
CA HIS A 135 18.62 -20.43 -3.90
C HIS A 135 17.94 -21.82 -3.84
N ARG A 136 16.69 -21.91 -4.31
CA ARG A 136 15.87 -23.15 -4.42
C ARG A 136 15.53 -23.49 -5.86
N GLY A 137 16.16 -22.85 -6.86
CA GLY A 137 16.02 -23.15 -8.27
C GLY A 137 14.95 -22.37 -9.03
N GLY A 138 14.47 -21.24 -8.45
CA GLY A 138 13.52 -20.36 -9.13
C GLY A 138 12.13 -20.97 -9.36
N TYR A 139 11.40 -20.41 -10.33
CA TYR A 139 10.05 -20.85 -10.70
C TYR A 139 9.95 -21.38 -12.14
N SER A 140 11.05 -21.33 -12.91
CA SER A 140 11.11 -21.70 -14.33
C SER A 140 10.17 -20.83 -15.19
N GLU A 141 9.11 -21.39 -15.74
CA GLU A 141 8.10 -20.68 -16.52
C GLU A 141 6.79 -20.58 -15.74
N ILE A 142 6.28 -19.37 -15.57
CA ILE A 142 5.05 -19.06 -14.82
C ILE A 142 4.20 -18.03 -15.56
N SER A 143 2.89 -18.01 -15.30
CA SER A 143 2.05 -16.93 -15.81
C SER A 143 2.32 -15.61 -15.07
N ILE A 144 2.02 -14.46 -15.69
CA ILE A 144 2.13 -13.13 -15.05
C ILE A 144 1.33 -13.11 -13.74
N LYS A 145 0.14 -13.74 -13.71
CA LYS A 145 -0.66 -13.87 -12.48
C LYS A 145 0.07 -14.64 -11.39
N GLN A 146 0.73 -15.75 -11.73
CA GLN A 146 1.54 -16.53 -10.79
C GLN A 146 2.80 -15.76 -10.37
N GLY A 147 3.40 -14.99 -11.28
CA GLY A 147 4.53 -14.11 -11.00
C GLY A 147 4.18 -13.08 -9.93
N LEU A 148 3.00 -12.46 -10.04
CA LEU A 148 2.50 -11.56 -9.00
C LEU A 148 2.27 -12.32 -7.68
N ALA A 149 1.58 -13.47 -7.71
CA ALA A 149 1.27 -14.25 -6.52
C ALA A 149 2.52 -14.79 -5.79
N SER A 150 3.60 -15.01 -6.50
CA SER A 150 4.89 -15.44 -5.95
C SER A 150 5.85 -14.27 -5.68
N SER A 151 5.39 -13.03 -5.89
CA SER A 151 6.20 -11.80 -5.76
C SER A 151 7.53 -11.92 -6.53
N SER A 152 7.47 -12.41 -7.79
CA SER A 152 8.64 -12.57 -8.64
C SER A 152 9.04 -11.23 -9.25
N ASN A 153 10.18 -10.70 -8.83
CA ASN A 153 10.80 -9.51 -9.39
C ASN A 153 11.07 -9.68 -10.90
N ILE A 154 11.55 -10.86 -11.29
CA ILE A 154 11.88 -11.18 -12.68
C ILE A 154 10.62 -11.22 -13.54
N ALA A 155 9.53 -11.82 -13.05
CA ALA A 155 8.27 -11.85 -13.79
C ALA A 155 7.71 -10.44 -14.00
N VAL A 156 7.74 -9.60 -12.96
CA VAL A 156 7.31 -8.19 -13.07
C VAL A 156 8.18 -7.46 -14.08
N TYR A 157 9.50 -7.48 -13.93
CA TYR A 157 10.39 -6.76 -14.85
C TYR A 157 10.22 -7.21 -16.30
N LYS A 158 10.25 -8.52 -16.58
CA LYS A 158 10.08 -9.04 -17.95
C LYS A 158 8.71 -8.70 -18.56
N THR A 159 7.67 -8.65 -17.72
CA THR A 159 6.35 -8.15 -18.15
C THR A 159 6.41 -6.68 -18.55
N MET A 160 7.09 -5.86 -17.76
CA MET A 160 7.28 -4.45 -18.05
C MET A 160 8.15 -4.21 -19.29
N GLU A 161 9.22 -5.00 -19.44
CA GLU A 161 10.07 -4.98 -20.65
C GLU A 161 9.25 -5.34 -21.90
N LYS A 162 8.40 -6.38 -21.86
CA LYS A 162 7.48 -6.72 -22.97
C LYS A 162 6.47 -5.61 -23.26
N ALA A 163 5.97 -4.93 -22.22
CA ALA A 163 4.95 -3.90 -22.36
C ALA A 163 5.51 -2.56 -22.88
N PHE A 164 6.66 -2.14 -22.39
CA PHE A 164 7.21 -0.78 -22.65
C PHE A 164 8.53 -0.80 -23.42
N GLY A 165 9.30 -1.90 -23.42
CA GLY A 165 10.62 -1.94 -24.03
C GLY A 165 11.55 -0.91 -23.39
N ASP A 166 12.17 -0.08 -24.24
CA ASP A 166 13.05 1.03 -23.80
C ASP A 166 12.28 2.34 -23.53
N ASP A 167 10.94 2.36 -23.68
CA ASP A 167 10.13 3.57 -23.50
C ASP A 167 9.69 3.73 -22.02
N ALA A 168 10.65 3.97 -21.15
CA ALA A 168 10.39 4.28 -19.75
C ALA A 168 9.50 5.54 -19.59
N GLN A 169 9.61 6.51 -20.51
CA GLN A 169 8.81 7.73 -20.43
C GLN A 169 7.31 7.45 -20.62
N ALA A 170 6.93 6.50 -21.48
CA ALA A 170 5.54 6.07 -21.63
C ALA A 170 5.00 5.49 -20.31
N TYR A 171 5.80 4.68 -19.62
CA TYR A 171 5.42 4.13 -18.30
C TYR A 171 5.18 5.23 -17.26
N PHE A 172 6.12 6.19 -17.09
CA PHE A 172 5.93 7.29 -16.14
C PHE A 172 4.75 8.20 -16.52
N SER A 173 4.50 8.41 -17.81
CA SER A 173 3.33 9.14 -18.26
C SER A 173 2.03 8.44 -17.87
N LEU A 174 2.00 7.11 -17.98
CA LEU A 174 0.85 6.30 -17.57
C LEU A 174 0.65 6.33 -16.06
N LEU A 175 1.71 6.17 -15.25
CA LEU A 175 1.63 6.30 -13.79
C LEU A 175 1.09 7.67 -13.35
N ASN A 176 1.50 8.74 -14.03
CA ASN A 176 0.96 10.07 -13.77
C ASN A 176 -0.54 10.15 -14.11
N ASN A 177 -0.97 9.57 -15.24
CA ASN A 177 -2.39 9.51 -15.61
C ASN A 177 -3.21 8.68 -14.62
N MET A 178 -2.62 7.64 -14.05
CA MET A 178 -3.20 6.83 -12.96
C MET A 178 -3.20 7.56 -11.62
N SER A 179 -2.58 8.74 -11.51
CA SER A 179 -2.41 9.49 -10.27
C SER A 179 -1.63 8.72 -9.19
N TYR A 180 -0.64 7.89 -9.60
CA TYR A 180 0.23 7.19 -8.67
C TYR A 180 1.06 8.19 -7.86
N GLY A 181 1.20 7.94 -6.54
CA GLY A 181 1.88 8.84 -5.61
C GLY A 181 1.01 9.96 -5.02
N LYS A 182 -0.29 10.02 -5.39
CA LYS A 182 -1.23 10.98 -4.78
C LYS A 182 -1.89 10.40 -3.51
N PRO A 183 -2.34 11.28 -2.60
CA PRO A 183 -2.33 12.76 -2.62
C PRO A 183 -1.00 13.37 -2.16
N ASP A 184 -0.80 14.66 -2.48
CA ASP A 184 0.36 15.43 -2.01
C ASP A 184 0.16 16.02 -0.61
N SER A 185 -1.09 16.11 -0.14
CA SER A 185 -1.45 16.60 1.19
C SER A 185 -2.76 15.99 1.67
N ILE A 186 -2.90 15.85 2.97
CA ILE A 186 -4.11 15.38 3.64
C ILE A 186 -4.37 16.29 4.83
N ALA A 187 -5.59 16.84 4.93
CA ALA A 187 -5.98 17.66 6.05
C ALA A 187 -5.88 16.88 7.37
N GLY A 188 -5.13 17.41 8.33
CA GLY A 188 -4.87 16.76 9.62
C GLY A 188 -3.61 15.91 9.67
N ILE A 189 -2.89 15.72 8.56
CA ILE A 189 -1.56 15.11 8.54
C ILE A 189 -0.54 16.20 8.23
N ALA A 190 0.24 16.57 9.24
CA ALA A 190 1.36 17.48 9.04
C ALA A 190 2.54 16.74 8.38
N ASN A 191 3.30 17.45 7.55
CA ASN A 191 4.56 16.97 6.98
C ASN A 191 4.45 15.65 6.18
N LEU A 192 3.31 15.40 5.52
CA LEU A 192 3.20 14.29 4.56
C LEU A 192 4.30 14.46 3.51
N LYS A 193 5.18 13.48 3.40
CA LYS A 193 6.25 13.50 2.39
C LYS A 193 5.64 13.31 1.01
N PRO A 194 6.00 14.14 0.01
CA PRO A 194 5.59 13.88 -1.36
C PRO A 194 6.24 12.59 -1.86
N ALA A 195 5.55 11.87 -2.74
CA ALA A 195 6.17 10.77 -3.46
C ALA A 195 7.30 11.30 -4.35
N TYR A 196 8.42 10.57 -4.38
CA TYR A 196 9.57 10.88 -5.23
C TYR A 196 9.88 9.70 -6.14
N PHE A 197 10.13 9.99 -7.41
CA PHE A 197 10.40 8.99 -8.45
C PHE A 197 11.65 9.38 -9.21
N VAL A 198 12.63 8.47 -9.30
CA VAL A 198 13.75 8.60 -10.23
C VAL A 198 13.22 8.30 -11.64
N THR A 199 13.20 9.31 -12.50
CA THR A 199 12.65 9.25 -13.85
C THR A 199 13.75 9.52 -14.89
N PRO A 200 13.53 9.26 -16.19
CA PRO A 200 14.51 9.60 -17.24
C PRO A 200 14.95 11.06 -17.28
N LYS A 201 14.25 11.95 -16.58
CA LYS A 201 14.59 13.38 -16.47
C LYS A 201 15.55 13.70 -15.32
N ASN A 202 15.78 12.75 -14.41
CA ASN A 202 16.64 12.94 -13.25
C ASN A 202 18.09 12.56 -13.59
N SER A 203 19.06 13.27 -13.01
CA SER A 203 20.49 12.95 -13.17
C SER A 203 20.89 11.58 -12.60
N GLY A 204 20.08 11.02 -11.68
CA GLY A 204 20.27 9.67 -11.11
C GLY A 204 19.69 8.54 -11.97
N TRP A 205 19.13 8.82 -13.16
CA TRP A 205 18.65 7.79 -14.06
C TRP A 205 19.81 6.99 -14.66
N SER A 206 19.78 5.67 -14.48
CA SER A 206 20.74 4.72 -15.05
C SER A 206 20.05 3.77 -16.04
N ASP A 207 20.86 3.00 -16.77
CA ASP A 207 20.33 2.00 -17.72
C ASP A 207 19.48 0.91 -17.05
N THR A 208 19.70 0.66 -15.77
CA THR A 208 18.95 -0.32 -14.95
C THR A 208 17.85 0.32 -14.14
N ALA A 209 17.74 1.65 -14.09
CA ALA A 209 16.79 2.37 -13.24
C ALA A 209 15.33 1.98 -13.51
N PHE A 210 14.97 1.73 -14.78
CA PHE A 210 13.62 1.26 -15.14
C PHE A 210 13.30 -0.08 -14.49
N ALA A 211 14.22 -1.04 -14.56
CA ALA A 211 14.04 -2.36 -13.99
C ALA A 211 13.82 -2.30 -12.48
N TRP A 212 14.66 -1.54 -11.78
CA TRP A 212 14.56 -1.36 -10.34
C TRP A 212 13.27 -0.62 -9.94
N PHE A 213 12.86 0.41 -10.71
CA PHE A 213 11.64 1.14 -10.43
C PHE A 213 10.41 0.24 -10.53
N CYS A 214 10.33 -0.63 -11.54
CA CYS A 214 9.19 -1.53 -11.75
C CYS A 214 8.94 -2.48 -10.57
N ILE A 215 9.97 -2.78 -9.79
CA ILE A 215 9.90 -3.70 -8.64
C ILE A 215 9.93 -2.97 -7.29
N GLY A 216 9.86 -1.63 -7.30
CA GLY A 216 9.63 -0.82 -6.10
C GLY A 216 10.82 -0.05 -5.55
N TYR A 217 12.01 -0.15 -6.18
CA TYR A 217 13.17 0.69 -5.88
C TYR A 217 13.19 1.98 -6.70
N ASN A 218 14.16 2.86 -6.46
CA ASN A 218 14.27 4.15 -7.15
C ASN A 218 13.04 5.06 -7.01
N GLN A 219 12.26 4.83 -5.96
CA GLN A 219 11.12 5.64 -5.57
C GLN A 219 11.00 5.70 -4.05
N THR A 220 10.39 6.75 -3.55
CA THR A 220 9.91 6.78 -2.17
C THR A 220 8.46 7.23 -2.14
N ILE A 221 7.64 6.53 -1.38
CA ILE A 221 6.20 6.76 -1.27
C ILE A 221 5.74 6.52 0.17
N THR A 222 4.78 7.30 0.64
CA THR A 222 4.22 7.08 1.98
C THR A 222 3.20 5.94 1.96
N PRO A 223 3.00 5.23 3.08
CA PRO A 223 1.99 4.19 3.20
C PRO A 223 0.58 4.65 2.81
N ILE A 224 0.23 5.88 3.18
CA ILE A 224 -1.10 6.39 2.86
C ILE A 224 -1.29 6.69 1.36
N GLN A 225 -0.24 7.09 0.64
CA GLN A 225 -0.27 7.23 -0.82
C GLN A 225 -0.38 5.86 -1.50
N MET A 226 0.37 4.86 -1.02
CA MET A 226 0.27 3.49 -1.50
C MET A 226 -1.14 2.93 -1.24
N LEU A 227 -1.67 3.07 -0.02
CA LEU A 227 -3.03 2.67 0.33
C LEU A 227 -4.07 3.35 -0.55
N THR A 228 -3.90 4.63 -0.88
CA THR A 228 -4.82 5.38 -1.74
C THR A 228 -4.92 4.75 -3.13
N PHE A 229 -3.80 4.27 -3.67
CA PHE A 229 -3.80 3.58 -4.96
C PHE A 229 -4.52 2.21 -4.87
N TYR A 230 -4.22 1.40 -3.85
CA TYR A 230 -4.91 0.13 -3.62
C TYR A 230 -6.41 0.32 -3.35
N ASN A 231 -6.75 1.39 -2.65
CA ASN A 231 -8.16 1.77 -2.44
C ASN A 231 -8.86 2.09 -3.77
N ALA A 232 -8.18 2.74 -4.72
CA ALA A 232 -8.74 2.99 -6.04
C ALA A 232 -8.97 1.67 -6.82
N ILE A 233 -8.07 0.69 -6.71
CA ILE A 233 -8.29 -0.65 -7.29
C ILE A 233 -9.53 -1.30 -6.66
N ALA A 234 -9.66 -1.27 -5.33
CA ALA A 234 -10.83 -1.76 -4.59
C ALA A 234 -12.12 -1.06 -5.02
N ASN A 235 -12.06 0.24 -5.27
CA ASN A 235 -13.15 1.14 -5.66
C ASN A 235 -13.42 1.16 -7.18
N SER A 236 -13.13 0.06 -7.85
CA SER A 236 -13.36 -0.13 -9.30
C SER A 236 -12.68 0.93 -10.18
N GLY A 237 -11.50 1.37 -9.76
CA GLY A 237 -10.68 2.35 -10.47
C GLY A 237 -10.87 3.81 -10.03
N LYS A 238 -11.85 4.10 -9.19
CA LYS A 238 -12.10 5.46 -8.69
C LYS A 238 -11.20 5.78 -7.49
N MET A 239 -10.29 6.72 -7.64
CA MET A 239 -9.41 7.20 -6.57
C MET A 239 -10.07 8.35 -5.80
N VAL A 240 -10.21 8.20 -4.51
CA VAL A 240 -10.76 9.21 -3.59
C VAL A 240 -9.70 9.70 -2.62
N GLN A 241 -9.83 10.96 -2.19
CA GLN A 241 -8.95 11.60 -1.23
C GLN A 241 -9.10 10.95 0.16
N PRO A 242 -8.01 10.49 0.80
CA PRO A 242 -8.03 10.11 2.21
C PRO A 242 -8.45 11.27 3.10
N GLN A 243 -9.32 11.03 4.08
CA GLN A 243 -9.91 12.05 4.94
C GLN A 243 -9.89 11.64 6.40
N LEU A 244 -9.37 12.52 7.27
CA LEU A 244 -9.41 12.39 8.73
C LEU A 244 -10.63 13.11 9.35
N TYR A 245 -11.30 13.94 8.57
CA TYR A 245 -12.49 14.68 8.98
C TYR A 245 -13.64 14.38 8.03
N LYS A 246 -14.85 14.31 8.58
CA LYS A 246 -16.07 14.07 7.79
C LYS A 246 -16.34 15.27 6.90
N ASP A 247 -16.21 15.08 5.61
CA ASP A 247 -16.51 16.05 4.57
C ASP A 247 -17.07 15.31 3.34
N SER A 248 -17.42 16.05 2.31
CA SER A 248 -17.80 15.47 1.01
C SER A 248 -16.63 14.69 0.41
N THR A 249 -16.94 13.56 -0.20
CA THR A 249 -15.94 12.73 -0.87
C THR A 249 -15.30 13.50 -2.04
N THR A 250 -14.00 13.74 -1.96
CA THR A 250 -13.23 14.35 -3.05
C THR A 250 -12.64 13.26 -3.94
N VAL A 251 -12.88 13.35 -5.23
CA VAL A 251 -12.32 12.43 -6.23
C VAL A 251 -10.99 12.99 -6.76
N ILE A 252 -9.91 12.22 -6.59
CA ILE A 252 -8.58 12.54 -7.15
C ILE A 252 -8.53 12.16 -8.63
N ASN A 253 -8.99 10.94 -8.93
CA ASN A 253 -9.03 10.41 -10.29
C ASN A 253 -10.31 9.60 -10.47
N PRO A 254 -11.17 9.92 -11.45
CA PRO A 254 -12.42 9.19 -11.65
C PRO A 254 -12.20 7.75 -12.12
N GLN A 255 -11.08 7.46 -12.80
CA GLN A 255 -10.77 6.13 -13.34
C GLN A 255 -9.27 6.00 -13.60
N ILE A 256 -8.55 5.28 -12.72
CA ILE A 256 -7.08 5.12 -12.82
C ILE A 256 -6.66 4.19 -13.96
N ALA A 257 -7.51 3.25 -14.37
CA ALA A 257 -7.25 2.30 -15.47
C ALA A 257 -8.58 1.78 -16.02
N SER A 258 -8.56 1.10 -17.16
CA SER A 258 -9.75 0.50 -17.75
C SER A 258 -10.41 -0.49 -16.79
N GLN A 259 -11.75 -0.54 -16.79
CA GLN A 259 -12.51 -1.42 -15.89
C GLN A 259 -12.08 -2.89 -16.03
N ALA A 260 -11.86 -3.35 -17.27
CA ALA A 260 -11.46 -4.73 -17.55
C ALA A 260 -10.11 -5.08 -16.90
N ASN A 261 -9.14 -4.15 -16.90
CA ASN A 261 -7.84 -4.36 -16.29
C ASN A 261 -7.88 -4.24 -14.77
N ILE A 262 -8.72 -3.35 -14.23
CA ILE A 262 -9.03 -3.30 -12.78
C ILE A 262 -9.61 -4.64 -12.33
N ASP A 263 -10.61 -5.18 -13.02
CA ASP A 263 -11.26 -6.44 -12.66
C ASP A 263 -10.28 -7.63 -12.77
N SER A 264 -9.42 -7.63 -13.80
CA SER A 264 -8.35 -8.62 -13.95
C SER A 264 -7.36 -8.55 -12.79
N LEU A 265 -6.91 -7.34 -12.42
CA LEU A 265 -5.98 -7.16 -11.31
C LEU A 265 -6.61 -7.55 -9.97
N LYS A 266 -7.89 -7.26 -9.73
CA LYS A 266 -8.61 -7.68 -8.51
C LYS A 266 -8.60 -9.21 -8.36
N GLN A 267 -8.81 -9.96 -9.45
CA GLN A 267 -8.72 -11.43 -9.45
C GLN A 267 -7.28 -11.91 -9.15
N ALA A 268 -6.26 -11.19 -9.64
CA ALA A 268 -4.88 -11.52 -9.34
C ALA A 268 -4.53 -11.26 -7.88
N LEU A 269 -5.00 -10.14 -7.28
CA LEU A 269 -4.79 -9.83 -5.87
C LEU A 269 -5.52 -10.79 -4.93
N GLU A 270 -6.69 -11.31 -5.32
CA GLU A 270 -7.35 -12.40 -4.60
C GLU A 270 -6.51 -13.69 -4.68
N TYR A 271 -5.95 -14.00 -5.86
CA TYR A 271 -5.10 -15.17 -6.07
C TYR A 271 -3.78 -15.09 -5.25
N VAL A 272 -3.21 -13.91 -5.04
CA VAL A 272 -2.08 -13.69 -4.12
C VAL A 272 -2.40 -14.22 -2.72
N VAL A 273 -3.63 -14.00 -2.24
CA VAL A 273 -4.07 -14.40 -0.88
C VAL A 273 -4.54 -15.86 -0.83
N THR A 274 -5.15 -16.37 -1.90
CA THR A 274 -5.65 -17.76 -1.90
C THR A 274 -4.54 -18.77 -2.15
N ASP A 275 -3.60 -18.46 -3.04
CA ASP A 275 -2.62 -19.43 -3.58
C ASP A 275 -1.16 -18.93 -3.57
N GLY A 276 -0.93 -17.64 -3.27
CA GLY A 276 0.38 -16.98 -3.31
C GLY A 276 1.00 -16.74 -1.94
N LEU A 277 1.97 -15.83 -1.90
CA LEU A 277 2.69 -15.43 -0.68
C LEU A 277 1.82 -14.65 0.32
N GLY A 278 0.65 -14.20 -0.11
CA GLY A 278 -0.36 -13.56 0.74
C GLY A 278 -1.20 -14.51 1.58
N GLN A 279 -1.02 -15.84 1.48
CA GLN A 279 -1.80 -16.83 2.24
C GLN A 279 -1.86 -16.57 3.75
N PRO A 280 -0.84 -16.06 4.43
CA PRO A 280 -0.95 -15.71 5.85
C PRO A 280 -2.02 -14.68 6.18
N ALA A 281 -2.40 -13.83 5.21
CA ALA A 281 -3.51 -12.88 5.35
C ALA A 281 -4.89 -13.51 5.09
N LYS A 282 -4.96 -14.76 4.59
CA LYS A 282 -6.23 -15.46 4.31
C LYS A 282 -7.06 -15.63 5.57
N SER A 283 -8.36 -15.35 5.45
CA SER A 283 -9.34 -15.56 6.51
C SER A 283 -10.42 -16.55 6.08
N ASP A 284 -10.86 -17.42 6.99
CA ASP A 284 -11.99 -18.31 6.78
C ASP A 284 -13.35 -17.60 6.93
N LYS A 285 -13.33 -16.36 7.40
CA LYS A 285 -14.55 -15.57 7.68
C LYS A 285 -14.93 -14.65 6.54
N ILE A 286 -13.94 -14.15 5.79
CA ILE A 286 -14.14 -13.12 4.78
C ILE A 286 -13.06 -13.20 3.69
N GLN A 287 -13.45 -13.03 2.45
CA GLN A 287 -12.52 -13.00 1.31
C GLN A 287 -11.67 -11.72 1.35
N ILE A 288 -10.36 -11.90 1.17
CA ILE A 288 -9.36 -10.83 1.17
C ILE A 288 -8.64 -10.84 -0.18
N ALA A 289 -8.35 -9.66 -0.70
CA ALA A 289 -7.45 -9.45 -1.83
C ALA A 289 -6.35 -8.47 -1.42
N GLY A 290 -5.11 -8.72 -1.84
CA GLY A 290 -3.99 -7.85 -1.48
C GLY A 290 -2.65 -8.37 -1.97
N GLU A 291 -1.59 -7.65 -1.63
CA GLU A 291 -0.22 -7.94 -2.03
C GLU A 291 0.73 -7.85 -0.84
N THR A 292 1.79 -8.63 -0.90
CA THR A 292 2.90 -8.62 0.06
C THR A 292 4.05 -7.75 -0.46
N GLY A 293 4.73 -7.05 0.43
CA GLY A 293 5.96 -6.33 0.12
C GLY A 293 7.09 -6.71 1.07
N THR A 294 8.31 -6.80 0.55
CA THR A 294 9.52 -6.96 1.36
C THR A 294 10.65 -6.25 0.65
N VAL A 295 11.18 -5.20 1.26
CA VAL A 295 12.30 -4.39 0.75
C VAL A 295 13.41 -4.41 1.77
N GLN A 296 14.64 -4.64 1.33
CA GLN A 296 15.84 -4.44 2.13
C GLN A 296 16.33 -3.00 1.95
N LEU A 297 16.50 -2.28 3.06
CA LEU A 297 17.03 -0.93 3.07
C LEU A 297 18.57 -0.92 3.00
N GLU A 298 19.16 0.23 2.70
CA GLU A 298 20.62 0.40 2.58
C GLU A 298 21.39 0.04 3.85
N ASP A 299 20.77 0.23 5.02
CA ASP A 299 21.35 -0.13 6.32
C ASP A 299 21.26 -1.63 6.66
N GLY A 300 20.68 -2.42 5.76
CA GLY A 300 20.48 -3.86 5.92
C GLY A 300 19.21 -4.26 6.68
N SER A 301 18.46 -3.31 7.19
CA SER A 301 17.14 -3.54 7.78
C SER A 301 16.07 -3.83 6.70
N TYR A 302 14.86 -4.17 7.11
CA TYR A 302 13.78 -4.55 6.19
C TYR A 302 12.50 -3.80 6.50
N ILE A 303 11.81 -3.36 5.43
CA ILE A 303 10.39 -3.00 5.48
C ILE A 303 9.61 -4.19 4.94
N VAL A 304 8.71 -4.74 5.76
CA VAL A 304 7.78 -5.82 5.37
C VAL A 304 6.36 -5.28 5.40
N GLU A 305 5.61 -5.51 4.32
CA GLU A 305 4.34 -4.84 4.08
C GLU A 305 3.24 -5.82 3.64
N PHE A 306 2.02 -5.44 3.89
CA PHE A 306 0.84 -5.99 3.23
C PHE A 306 -0.16 -4.87 2.99
N CYS A 307 -0.64 -4.75 1.75
CA CYS A 307 -1.70 -3.83 1.39
C CYS A 307 -2.81 -4.56 0.64
N GLY A 308 -4.06 -4.30 1.00
CA GLY A 308 -5.17 -4.99 0.39
C GLY A 308 -6.52 -4.44 0.84
N TYR A 309 -7.59 -5.18 0.53
CA TYR A 309 -8.96 -4.78 0.81
C TYR A 309 -9.87 -5.99 1.08
N PHE A 310 -11.00 -5.72 1.70
CA PHE A 310 -12.03 -6.71 2.01
C PHE A 310 -13.43 -6.09 2.12
N PRO A 311 -14.51 -6.91 1.92
CA PRO A 311 -14.53 -8.20 1.24
C PRO A 311 -13.97 -8.08 -0.19
N ALA A 312 -13.30 -9.11 -0.72
CA ALA A 312 -12.70 -9.04 -2.06
C ALA A 312 -13.76 -8.81 -3.17
N ASN A 313 -14.94 -9.41 -3.01
CA ASN A 313 -16.05 -9.34 -3.97
C ASN A 313 -16.88 -8.05 -3.87
N ALA A 314 -16.90 -7.39 -2.71
CA ALA A 314 -17.64 -6.15 -2.45
C ALA A 314 -16.86 -5.25 -1.49
N PRO A 315 -15.75 -4.63 -1.93
CA PRO A 315 -14.82 -3.94 -1.06
C PRO A 315 -15.44 -2.81 -0.25
N GLN A 316 -15.28 -2.87 1.07
CA GLN A 316 -15.73 -1.86 2.02
C GLN A 316 -14.56 -1.13 2.69
N TYR A 317 -13.48 -1.86 2.97
CA TYR A 317 -12.29 -1.32 3.61
C TYR A 317 -11.03 -1.74 2.87
N SER A 318 -10.07 -0.83 2.81
CA SER A 318 -8.69 -1.09 2.43
C SER A 318 -7.77 -0.86 3.63
N ILE A 319 -6.71 -1.65 3.75
CA ILE A 319 -5.75 -1.56 4.85
C ILE A 319 -4.35 -1.66 4.27
N ILE A 320 -3.42 -0.89 4.82
CA ILE A 320 -1.98 -1.11 4.69
C ILE A 320 -1.38 -1.35 6.07
N VAL A 321 -0.47 -2.32 6.13
CA VAL A 321 0.38 -2.58 7.29
C VAL A 321 1.82 -2.57 6.80
N SER A 322 2.70 -1.82 7.48
CA SER A 322 4.13 -1.81 7.22
C SER A 322 4.88 -1.97 8.55
N ILE A 323 5.90 -2.81 8.56
CA ILE A 323 6.73 -3.09 9.75
C ILE A 323 8.19 -2.94 9.36
N HIS A 324 8.93 -2.12 10.12
CA HIS A 324 10.36 -1.94 10.00
C HIS A 324 11.08 -2.79 11.04
N LYS A 325 11.98 -3.65 10.58
CA LYS A 325 12.71 -4.57 11.46
C LYS A 325 14.13 -4.88 10.99
N ASP A 326 14.97 -5.26 11.92
CA ASP A 326 16.32 -5.73 11.63
C ASP A 326 16.36 -7.20 11.20
N GLY A 327 17.25 -7.49 10.27
CA GLY A 327 17.69 -8.83 9.91
C GLY A 327 16.60 -9.78 9.38
N LEU A 328 17.02 -11.00 9.08
CA LEU A 328 16.15 -12.08 8.62
C LEU A 328 15.61 -12.90 9.81
N PRO A 329 14.48 -13.62 9.66
CA PRO A 329 13.62 -13.66 8.48
C PRO A 329 12.84 -12.36 8.29
N ALA A 330 12.51 -12.02 7.01
CA ALA A 330 11.66 -10.90 6.64
C ALA A 330 10.61 -11.39 5.64
N SER A 331 9.33 -11.18 5.94
CA SER A 331 8.21 -11.64 5.10
C SER A 331 6.98 -10.76 5.28
N GLY A 332 6.59 -10.07 4.21
CA GLY A 332 5.38 -9.26 4.20
C GLY A 332 4.13 -10.08 4.56
N GLY A 333 3.98 -11.26 3.95
CA GLY A 333 2.83 -12.13 4.23
C GLY A 333 2.76 -12.60 5.68
N LEU A 334 3.85 -13.20 6.21
CA LEU A 334 3.86 -13.77 7.56
C LEU A 334 3.77 -12.73 8.69
N MET A 335 4.25 -11.50 8.43
CA MET A 335 4.34 -10.47 9.46
C MET A 335 3.24 -9.43 9.31
N ALA A 336 3.26 -8.64 8.25
CA ALA A 336 2.25 -7.61 7.99
C ALA A 336 0.90 -8.21 7.57
N GLY A 337 0.89 -9.31 6.79
CA GLY A 337 -0.33 -10.01 6.40
C GLY A 337 -1.10 -10.60 7.59
N ASP A 338 -0.41 -11.08 8.62
CA ASP A 338 -1.05 -11.55 9.87
C ASP A 338 -1.74 -10.39 10.62
N VAL A 339 -1.09 -9.23 10.74
CA VAL A 339 -1.70 -8.03 11.34
C VAL A 339 -2.92 -7.58 10.53
N PHE A 340 -2.79 -7.54 9.19
CA PHE A 340 -3.90 -7.22 8.29
C PHE A 340 -5.11 -8.13 8.53
N LYS A 341 -4.88 -9.45 8.58
CA LYS A 341 -5.92 -10.46 8.86
C LYS A 341 -6.61 -10.20 10.20
N GLN A 342 -5.85 -10.00 11.27
CA GLN A 342 -6.41 -9.77 12.60
C GLN A 342 -7.29 -8.52 12.66
N ILE A 343 -6.86 -7.40 12.03
CA ILE A 343 -7.66 -6.17 11.93
C ILE A 343 -8.92 -6.43 11.10
N THR A 344 -8.81 -7.10 9.95
CA THR A 344 -9.93 -7.46 9.06
C THR A 344 -10.97 -8.30 9.79
N GLU A 345 -10.57 -9.36 10.49
CA GLU A 345 -11.47 -10.24 11.22
C GLU A 345 -12.15 -9.52 12.40
N TYR A 346 -11.45 -8.59 13.05
CA TYR A 346 -12.04 -7.76 14.08
C TYR A 346 -13.15 -6.87 13.51
N ILE A 347 -12.88 -6.13 12.40
CA ILE A 347 -13.87 -5.27 11.75
C ILE A 347 -15.09 -6.08 11.30
N PHE A 348 -14.87 -7.25 10.68
CA PHE A 348 -15.95 -8.13 10.25
C PHE A 348 -16.84 -8.58 11.40
N THR A 349 -16.23 -9.01 12.51
CA THR A 349 -16.95 -9.47 13.68
C THR A 349 -17.69 -8.33 14.39
N TYR A 350 -17.06 -7.17 14.48
CA TYR A 350 -17.62 -5.97 15.09
C TYR A 350 -18.85 -5.49 14.31
N ASN A 351 -18.74 -5.35 12.99
CA ASN A 351 -19.85 -4.92 12.12
C ASN A 351 -21.03 -5.90 12.17
N LYS A 352 -20.75 -7.22 12.16
CA LYS A 352 -21.79 -8.24 12.30
C LYS A 352 -22.57 -8.11 13.61
N TYR A 353 -21.89 -7.84 14.71
CA TYR A 353 -22.50 -7.66 16.03
C TYR A 353 -23.41 -6.43 16.10
N PHE A 354 -22.99 -5.29 15.54
CA PHE A 354 -23.76 -4.04 15.56
C PHE A 354 -24.90 -4.00 14.55
N ASN A 355 -24.77 -4.65 13.40
CA ASN A 355 -25.82 -4.72 12.37
C ASN A 355 -26.90 -5.79 12.68
N SER A 356 -26.71 -6.65 13.71
CA SER A 356 -27.66 -7.65 14.15
C SER A 356 -28.51 -7.18 15.35
N LYS A 357 -28.29 -5.97 15.84
CA LYS A 357 -29.12 -5.28 16.87
C LYS A 357 -29.92 -4.17 16.26
#